data_ae9fa2b605e695b41f48c93cd538e0f7
#
_entry.id   ae9fa2b605e695b41f48c93cd538e0f7
#
_cell.length_a   1.000
_cell.length_b   1.000
_cell.length_c   1.000
_cell.angle_alpha   90.00
_cell.angle_beta   90.00
_cell.angle_gamma   90.00
#
_symmetry.space_group_name_H-M   'P 1'
#
loop_
_entity.id
_entity.type
_entity.pdbx_description
1 polymer ?
#
loop_
_entity_poly.entity_id
_entity_poly.type
_entity_poly.pdbx_seq_one_letter_code
_entity_poly.pdbx_strand_id
1 'polypeptide(L)'
;MKRSVFNKSLTKKTSPFTIFTNFCVQCRVLRNGKVETIHHNFLHVGDVIYVEYGMASPVDGLVFQAASLTCDEAAMTGESDEMKKETHYFCKLRRDEKNAENLKGGEKNKMHRAQEISSPIILSGTSIAGGEGKMICLMVGEDSCIGQIIAKLIVAPEITPLQSKLK
;
A
#
# COMPACT_ATOMS: atom_id res chain seq x y z
N MET A 1 -8.06 -33.32 -25.55
CA MET A 1 -9.25 -32.54 -25.24
C MET A 1 -8.85 -31.08 -25.14
N LYS A 2 -9.10 -30.31 -26.22
CA LYS A 2 -8.64 -28.92 -26.39
C LYS A 2 -9.63 -28.02 -25.66
N ARG A 3 -9.17 -27.22 -24.67
CA ARG A 3 -9.94 -26.10 -24.13
C ARG A 3 -9.54 -24.81 -24.84
N SER A 4 -10.49 -24.31 -25.56
CA SER A 4 -10.54 -23.10 -26.32
C SER A 4 -10.19 -21.86 -25.52
N VAL A 5 -9.26 -21.10 -26.06
CA VAL A 5 -8.86 -19.77 -25.66
C VAL A 5 -10.00 -18.80 -25.92
N PHE A 6 -10.56 -18.23 -24.89
CA PHE A 6 -11.48 -17.10 -25.01
C PHE A 6 -10.68 -15.82 -25.17
N ASN A 7 -10.40 -15.44 -26.42
CA ASN A 7 -9.81 -14.17 -26.76
C ASN A 7 -10.93 -13.11 -26.73
N LYS A 8 -11.14 -12.48 -25.58
CA LYS A 8 -11.92 -11.24 -25.52
C LYS A 8 -10.95 -10.08 -25.72
N SER A 9 -11.05 -9.44 -26.87
CA SER A 9 -10.45 -8.14 -27.16
C SER A 9 -10.97 -7.12 -26.12
N LEU A 10 -10.19 -6.89 -25.06
CA LEU A 10 -10.42 -5.81 -24.12
C LEU A 10 -10.00 -4.51 -24.83
N THR A 11 -10.98 -3.79 -25.34
CA THR A 11 -10.87 -2.37 -25.65
C THR A 11 -10.28 -1.70 -24.41
N LYS A 12 -9.08 -1.14 -24.54
CA LYS A 12 -8.40 -0.33 -23.54
C LYS A 12 -9.26 0.88 -23.19
N LYS A 13 -10.17 0.73 -22.25
CA LYS A 13 -10.58 1.86 -21.43
C LYS A 13 -9.39 2.12 -20.51
N THR A 14 -8.60 3.15 -20.83
CA THR A 14 -7.62 3.71 -19.90
C THR A 14 -8.40 4.07 -18.63
N SER A 15 -8.28 3.24 -17.63
CA SER A 15 -8.85 3.50 -16.31
C SER A 15 -8.21 4.80 -15.82
N PRO A 16 -8.97 5.74 -15.23
CA PRO A 16 -8.42 6.95 -14.64
C PRO A 16 -7.34 6.67 -13.59
N PHE A 17 -7.28 5.45 -13.10
CA PHE A 17 -6.26 4.91 -12.22
C PHE A 17 -4.85 4.92 -12.83
N THR A 18 -4.72 4.85 -14.17
CA THR A 18 -3.41 4.83 -14.87
C THR A 18 -2.72 6.20 -14.87
N ILE A 19 -3.44 7.29 -14.62
CA ILE A 19 -2.90 8.66 -14.73
C ILE A 19 -2.17 9.07 -13.44
N PHE A 20 -2.53 8.49 -12.29
CA PHE A 20 -1.95 8.84 -11.00
C PHE A 20 -0.75 7.97 -10.59
N THR A 21 -0.46 6.90 -11.32
CA THR A 21 0.60 5.97 -10.96
C THR A 21 1.83 6.14 -11.86
N ASN A 22 2.68 7.12 -11.57
CA ASN A 22 4.12 7.03 -11.87
C ASN A 22 4.81 5.96 -10.99
N PHE A 23 4.03 5.00 -10.51
CA PHE A 23 4.47 3.93 -9.65
C PHE A 23 5.16 2.83 -10.44
N CYS A 24 6.02 2.11 -9.79
CA CYS A 24 6.71 0.95 -10.31
C CYS A 24 5.78 0.11 -11.20
N VAL A 25 6.00 0.21 -12.51
CA VAL A 25 5.17 -0.48 -13.50
C VAL A 25 5.32 -2.00 -13.37
N GLN A 26 6.46 -2.45 -12.83
CA GLN A 26 6.79 -3.86 -12.68
C GLN A 26 7.09 -4.20 -11.22
N CYS A 27 6.57 -5.34 -10.78
CA CYS A 27 6.76 -5.89 -9.44
C CYS A 27 7.36 -7.29 -9.53
N ARG A 28 8.32 -7.58 -8.66
CA ARG A 28 8.85 -8.92 -8.49
C ARG A 28 7.96 -9.69 -7.53
N VAL A 29 7.41 -10.81 -7.99
CA VAL A 29 6.50 -11.65 -7.20
C VAL A 29 7.00 -13.08 -7.15
N LEU A 30 6.69 -13.75 -6.05
CA LEU A 30 6.96 -15.18 -5.88
C LEU A 30 5.65 -15.95 -6.09
N ARG A 31 5.55 -16.69 -7.19
CA ARG A 31 4.44 -17.58 -7.52
C ARG A 31 4.94 -18.98 -7.76
N ASN A 32 4.30 -19.97 -7.16
CA ASN A 32 4.67 -21.40 -7.33
C ASN A 32 6.18 -21.68 -7.11
N GLY A 33 6.81 -20.99 -6.16
CA GLY A 33 8.24 -21.14 -5.86
C GLY A 33 9.19 -20.49 -6.87
N LYS A 34 8.67 -19.76 -7.87
CA LYS A 34 9.46 -19.03 -8.87
C LYS A 34 9.27 -17.54 -8.71
N VAL A 35 10.35 -16.79 -8.88
CA VAL A 35 10.32 -15.33 -8.90
C VAL A 35 10.03 -14.88 -10.33
N GLU A 36 8.96 -14.11 -10.49
CA GLU A 36 8.51 -13.57 -11.77
C GLU A 36 8.40 -12.04 -11.65
N THR A 37 8.69 -11.34 -12.74
CA THR A 37 8.45 -9.90 -12.83
C THR A 37 7.17 -9.66 -13.62
N ILE A 38 6.18 -9.06 -12.97
CA ILE A 38 4.87 -8.81 -13.58
C ILE A 38 4.50 -7.34 -13.49
N HIS A 39 3.64 -6.89 -14.39
CA HIS A 39 3.07 -5.55 -14.30
C HIS A 39 2.09 -5.48 -13.12
N HIS A 40 2.06 -4.35 -12.39
CA HIS A 40 1.24 -4.19 -11.18
C HIS A 40 -0.26 -4.46 -11.40
N ASN A 41 -0.77 -4.26 -12.61
CA ASN A 41 -2.18 -4.57 -12.96
C ASN A 41 -2.52 -6.06 -12.92
N PHE A 42 -1.52 -6.93 -12.86
CA PHE A 42 -1.68 -8.39 -12.78
C PHE A 42 -1.42 -8.94 -11.37
N LEU A 43 -1.29 -8.05 -10.39
CA LEU A 43 -1.21 -8.45 -8.98
C LEU A 43 -2.56 -8.94 -8.48
N HIS A 44 -2.54 -9.97 -7.67
CA HIS A 44 -3.71 -10.56 -7.03
C HIS A 44 -3.51 -10.61 -5.52
N VAL A 45 -4.62 -10.61 -4.81
CA VAL A 45 -4.61 -10.86 -3.36
C VAL A 45 -3.98 -12.22 -3.09
N GLY A 46 -3.04 -12.25 -2.14
CA GLY A 46 -2.26 -13.43 -1.80
C GLY A 46 -0.91 -13.57 -2.53
N ASP A 47 -0.61 -12.71 -3.51
CA ASP A 47 0.72 -12.68 -4.12
C ASP A 47 1.78 -12.26 -3.10
N VAL A 48 2.94 -12.92 -3.16
CA VAL A 48 4.11 -12.53 -2.39
C VAL A 48 4.95 -11.59 -3.21
N ILE A 49 5.09 -10.35 -2.75
CA ILE A 49 5.78 -9.26 -3.45
C ILE A 49 7.11 -8.99 -2.76
N TYR A 50 8.17 -8.86 -3.54
CA TYR A 50 9.47 -8.36 -3.06
C TYR A 50 9.41 -6.85 -2.97
N VAL A 51 9.78 -6.31 -1.82
CA VAL A 51 9.80 -4.88 -1.52
C VAL A 51 11.25 -4.46 -1.42
N GLU A 52 11.63 -3.44 -2.20
CA GLU A 52 13.01 -2.96 -2.31
C GLU A 52 13.04 -1.42 -2.22
N TYR A 53 14.18 -0.89 -1.80
CA TYR A 53 14.42 0.55 -1.73
C TYR A 53 14.08 1.26 -3.05
N GLY A 54 13.44 2.42 -2.95
CA GLY A 54 13.03 3.24 -4.09
C GLY A 54 11.77 2.75 -4.82
N MET A 55 11.21 1.59 -4.40
CA MET A 55 9.94 1.11 -4.94
C MET A 55 8.78 1.88 -4.29
N ALA A 56 7.77 2.22 -5.08
CA ALA A 56 6.49 2.64 -4.56
C ALA A 56 5.51 1.46 -4.54
N SER A 57 4.81 1.26 -3.44
CA SER A 57 3.88 0.14 -3.29
C SER A 57 2.62 0.36 -4.11
N PRO A 58 2.29 -0.51 -5.08
CA PRO A 58 1.07 -0.40 -5.87
C PRO A 58 -0.16 -1.00 -5.17
N VAL A 59 0.04 -1.73 -4.07
CA VAL A 59 -1.01 -2.48 -3.37
C VAL A 59 -0.82 -2.37 -1.86
N ASP A 60 -1.87 -2.63 -1.10
CA ASP A 60 -1.74 -2.79 0.34
C ASP A 60 -1.23 -4.19 0.66
N GLY A 61 -0.25 -4.28 1.55
CA GLY A 61 0.38 -5.55 1.88
C GLY A 61 0.76 -5.70 3.35
N LEU A 62 0.83 -6.96 3.79
CA LEU A 62 1.31 -7.35 5.11
C LEU A 62 2.77 -7.83 5.00
N VAL A 63 3.66 -7.17 5.70
CA VAL A 63 5.07 -7.54 5.77
C VAL A 63 5.25 -8.79 6.64
N PHE A 64 5.85 -9.83 6.09
CA PHE A 64 6.20 -11.04 6.83
C PHE A 64 7.71 -11.31 6.87
N GLN A 65 8.48 -10.57 6.06
CA GLN A 65 9.94 -10.56 6.11
C GLN A 65 10.42 -9.12 5.88
N ALA A 66 11.26 -8.59 6.75
CA ALA A 66 11.81 -7.24 6.65
C ALA A 66 13.27 -7.23 7.12
N ALA A 67 14.11 -6.50 6.40
CA ALA A 67 15.48 -6.18 6.76
C ALA A 67 15.64 -4.65 6.72
N SER A 68 15.58 -4.01 7.90
CA SER A 68 15.68 -2.55 8.06
C SER A 68 14.71 -1.76 7.15
N LEU A 69 13.51 -2.29 6.95
CA LEU A 69 12.53 -1.74 6.03
C LEU A 69 11.91 -0.46 6.61
N THR A 70 11.98 0.65 5.86
CA THR A 70 11.34 1.93 6.18
C THR A 70 10.51 2.40 4.99
N CYS A 71 9.37 3.03 5.28
CA CYS A 71 8.46 3.58 4.29
C CYS A 71 8.19 5.05 4.58
N ASP A 72 8.16 5.85 3.53
CA ASP A 72 7.64 7.22 3.56
C ASP A 72 6.14 7.16 3.27
N GLU A 73 5.34 7.51 4.26
CA GLU A 73 3.88 7.52 4.19
C GLU A 73 3.32 8.96 4.10
N ALA A 74 4.18 9.98 3.89
CA ALA A 74 3.79 11.38 3.88
C ALA A 74 2.65 11.69 2.90
N ALA A 75 2.64 11.03 1.75
CA ALA A 75 1.58 11.19 0.75
C ALA A 75 0.19 10.71 1.24
N MET A 76 0.15 9.82 2.24
CA MET A 76 -1.08 9.21 2.75
C MET A 76 -1.50 9.77 4.10
N THR A 77 -0.54 10.00 4.99
CA THR A 77 -0.79 10.45 6.38
C THR A 77 -0.58 11.95 6.56
N GLY A 78 0.21 12.58 5.68
CA GLY A 78 0.66 13.96 5.81
C GLY A 78 1.83 14.13 6.79
N GLU A 79 2.33 13.05 7.39
CA GLU A 79 3.47 13.05 8.29
C GLU A 79 4.74 12.73 7.52
N SER A 80 5.77 13.56 7.65
CA SER A 80 7.03 13.44 6.90
C SER A 80 8.05 12.47 7.52
N ASP A 81 7.69 11.83 8.63
CA ASP A 81 8.58 10.89 9.29
C ASP A 81 8.52 9.50 8.65
N GLU A 82 9.70 8.90 8.43
CA GLU A 82 9.78 7.55 7.92
C GLU A 82 9.23 6.53 8.92
N MET A 83 8.28 5.72 8.48
CA MET A 83 7.67 4.68 9.28
C MET A 83 8.46 3.37 9.15
N LYS A 84 8.97 2.85 10.27
CA LYS A 84 9.63 1.55 10.29
C LYS A 84 8.63 0.42 10.08
N LYS A 85 8.93 -0.50 9.16
CA LYS A 85 8.12 -1.67 8.86
C LYS A 85 8.77 -2.92 9.38
N GLU A 86 8.02 -3.68 10.16
CA GLU A 86 8.47 -4.94 10.75
C GLU A 86 7.38 -6.00 10.64
N THR A 87 7.72 -7.24 10.92
CA THR A 87 6.73 -8.31 10.90
C THR A 87 5.71 -8.13 12.04
N HIS A 88 4.51 -8.67 11.85
CA HIS A 88 3.45 -8.59 12.86
C HIS A 88 3.90 -9.06 14.26
N TYR A 89 4.73 -10.10 14.31
CA TYR A 89 5.26 -10.64 15.56
C TYR A 89 6.09 -9.59 16.34
N PHE A 90 7.04 -8.94 15.68
CA PHE A 90 7.87 -7.91 16.31
C PHE A 90 7.08 -6.66 16.68
N CYS A 91 6.12 -6.25 15.83
CA CYS A 91 5.25 -5.12 16.14
C CYS A 91 4.41 -5.38 17.40
N LYS A 92 3.92 -6.63 17.56
CA LYS A 92 3.16 -7.03 18.75
C LYS A 92 4.05 -7.00 20.00
N LEU A 93 5.23 -7.60 19.95
CA LEU A 93 6.17 -7.58 21.08
C LEU A 93 6.49 -6.16 21.54
N ARG A 94 6.84 -5.26 20.62
CA ARG A 94 7.14 -3.86 20.97
C ARG A 94 5.94 -3.13 21.56
N ARG A 95 4.73 -3.43 21.09
CA ARG A 95 3.51 -2.86 21.66
C ARG A 95 3.29 -3.34 23.09
N ASP A 96 3.48 -4.62 23.33
CA ASP A 96 3.32 -5.22 24.65
C ASP A 96 4.36 -4.70 25.65
N GLU A 97 5.62 -4.54 25.23
CA GLU A 97 6.70 -3.91 26.01
C GLU A 97 6.34 -2.46 26.38
N LYS A 98 5.91 -1.65 25.41
CA LYS A 98 5.51 -0.25 25.68
C LYS A 98 4.28 -0.14 26.58
N ASN A 99 3.33 -1.05 26.48
CA ASN A 99 2.19 -1.09 27.37
C ASN A 99 2.61 -1.44 28.81
N ALA A 100 3.57 -2.35 28.97
CA ALA A 100 4.13 -2.69 30.28
C ALA A 100 4.92 -1.54 30.92
N GLU A 101 5.66 -0.76 30.12
CA GLU A 101 6.35 0.44 30.59
C GLU A 101 5.40 1.59 30.96
N ASN A 102 4.31 1.77 30.22
CA ASN A 102 3.29 2.78 30.51
C ASN A 102 2.54 2.48 31.82
N LEU A 103 2.42 1.22 32.22
CA LEU A 103 1.83 0.81 33.50
C LEU A 103 2.75 1.13 34.70
N LYS A 104 4.07 1.26 34.46
CA LYS A 104 5.08 1.52 35.50
C LYS A 104 5.46 3.00 35.67
N GLY A 105 5.13 3.86 34.70
CA GLY A 105 5.53 5.27 34.71
C GLY A 105 4.37 6.18 34.29
N GLY A 106 3.99 7.08 35.22
CA GLY A 106 2.92 8.04 35.01
C GLY A 106 3.10 8.96 33.81
N GLU A 107 1.97 9.46 33.37
CA GLU A 107 1.71 10.39 32.27
C GLU A 107 2.86 11.34 31.90
N LYS A 108 3.68 10.97 30.92
CA LYS A 108 4.52 11.92 30.19
C LYS A 108 4.53 11.59 28.69
N ASN A 109 4.00 12.53 27.90
CA ASN A 109 4.10 12.65 26.44
C ASN A 109 3.43 11.55 25.57
N LYS A 110 2.12 11.61 25.46
CA LYS A 110 1.33 10.78 24.51
C LYS A 110 1.54 11.16 23.03
N MET A 111 1.99 12.38 22.74
CA MET A 111 1.95 12.92 21.37
C MET A 111 3.11 12.46 20.47
N HIS A 112 4.31 12.24 21.03
CA HIS A 112 5.48 11.74 20.27
C HIS A 112 5.58 10.20 20.23
N ARG A 113 4.73 9.46 20.92
CA ARG A 113 4.83 8.00 21.07
C ARG A 113 4.18 7.20 19.97
N ALA A 114 3.31 7.79 19.16
CA ALA A 114 2.66 7.09 18.04
C ALA A 114 3.64 6.76 16.92
N GLN A 115 4.63 7.61 16.68
CA GLN A 115 5.65 7.49 15.64
C GLN A 115 6.72 6.40 15.90
N GLU A 116 6.88 5.98 17.14
CA GLU A 116 7.88 4.95 17.49
C GLU A 116 7.39 3.50 17.35
N ILE A 117 6.12 3.29 16.99
CA ILE A 117 5.57 1.94 16.86
C ILE A 117 5.70 1.52 15.40
N SER A 118 6.54 0.52 15.14
CA SER A 118 6.64 -0.10 13.82
C SER A 118 5.28 -0.69 13.38
N SER A 119 5.00 -0.61 12.09
CA SER A 119 3.77 -1.14 11.48
C SER A 119 4.09 -2.32 10.57
N PRO A 120 3.30 -3.40 10.57
CA PRO A 120 3.50 -4.52 9.67
C PRO A 120 2.83 -4.31 8.31
N ILE A 121 2.09 -3.22 8.13
CA ILE A 121 1.31 -2.95 6.92
C ILE A 121 2.02 -1.89 6.08
N ILE A 122 2.14 -2.15 4.78
CA ILE A 122 2.53 -1.18 3.76
C ILE A 122 1.27 -0.79 3.01
N LEU A 123 1.01 0.50 2.93
CA LEU A 123 -0.13 1.04 2.20
C LEU A 123 0.24 1.28 0.73
N SER A 124 -0.73 1.08 -0.15
CA SER A 124 -0.59 1.50 -1.56
C SER A 124 -0.37 3.00 -1.65
N GLY A 125 0.53 3.42 -2.54
CA GLY A 125 0.89 4.82 -2.68
C GLY A 125 2.04 5.30 -1.81
N THR A 126 2.57 4.46 -0.93
CA THR A 126 3.75 4.78 -0.11
C THR A 126 5.05 4.41 -0.82
N SER A 127 6.11 5.16 -0.55
CA SER A 127 7.45 4.91 -1.08
C SER A 127 8.30 4.17 -0.08
N ILE A 128 9.12 3.23 -0.57
CA ILE A 128 10.08 2.51 0.27
C ILE A 128 11.33 3.37 0.41
N ALA A 129 11.55 3.91 1.60
CA ALA A 129 12.65 4.82 1.90
C ALA A 129 13.94 4.11 2.28
N GLY A 130 13.87 2.84 2.71
CA GLY A 130 15.06 2.07 3.05
C GLY A 130 14.78 0.59 3.25
N GLY A 131 15.85 -0.22 3.16
CA GLY A 131 15.80 -1.65 3.42
C GLY A 131 15.15 -2.47 2.32
N GLU A 132 14.86 -3.72 2.65
CA GLU A 132 14.20 -4.69 1.77
C GLU A 132 13.30 -5.63 2.56
N GLY A 133 12.38 -6.29 1.87
CA GLY A 133 11.49 -7.22 2.52
C GLY A 133 10.60 -8.01 1.57
N LYS A 134 9.67 -8.73 2.16
CA LYS A 134 8.60 -9.41 1.43
C LYS A 134 7.27 -9.13 2.12
N MET A 135 6.26 -8.86 1.31
CA MET A 135 4.90 -8.68 1.79
C MET A 135 3.93 -9.58 1.04
N ILE A 136 2.83 -9.91 1.71
CA ILE A 136 1.67 -10.57 1.08
C ILE A 136 0.70 -9.48 0.67
N CYS A 137 0.27 -9.50 -0.59
CA CYS A 137 -0.75 -8.61 -1.10
C CYS A 137 -2.10 -8.85 -0.41
N LEU A 138 -2.68 -7.82 0.20
CA LEU A 138 -3.97 -7.87 0.88
C LEU A 138 -5.09 -7.28 0.05
N MET A 139 -4.86 -6.10 -0.55
CA MET A 139 -5.85 -5.38 -1.34
C MET A 139 -5.24 -4.83 -2.62
N VAL A 140 -6.02 -4.85 -3.71
CA VAL A 140 -5.60 -4.42 -5.04
C VAL A 140 -6.61 -3.48 -5.67
N GLY A 141 -6.17 -2.63 -6.58
CA GLY A 141 -7.05 -1.79 -7.39
C GLY A 141 -7.90 -0.83 -6.55
N GLU A 142 -9.22 -0.83 -6.79
CA GLU A 142 -10.18 0.07 -6.13
C GLU A 142 -10.34 -0.21 -4.63
N ASP A 143 -10.08 -1.43 -4.19
CA ASP A 143 -10.17 -1.82 -2.79
C ASP A 143 -8.94 -1.40 -1.97
N SER A 144 -7.82 -1.06 -2.63
CA SER A 144 -6.62 -0.57 -1.96
C SER A 144 -6.81 0.84 -1.40
N CYS A 145 -5.95 1.24 -0.46
CA CYS A 145 -6.02 2.54 0.21
C CYS A 145 -6.02 3.69 -0.81
N ILE A 146 -5.06 3.70 -1.74
CA ILE A 146 -5.01 4.73 -2.81
C ILE A 146 -6.22 4.61 -3.75
N GLY A 147 -6.68 3.40 -4.05
CA GLY A 147 -7.84 3.15 -4.90
C GLY A 147 -9.11 3.79 -4.34
N GLN A 148 -9.35 3.63 -3.05
CA GLN A 148 -10.49 4.24 -2.36
C GLN A 148 -10.42 5.77 -2.34
N ILE A 149 -9.22 6.35 -2.20
CA ILE A 149 -9.02 7.80 -2.27
C ILE A 149 -9.36 8.31 -3.67
N ILE A 150 -8.82 7.67 -4.71
CA ILE A 150 -9.06 8.03 -6.10
C ILE A 150 -10.56 7.89 -6.44
N ALA A 151 -11.21 6.82 -6.02
CA ALA A 151 -12.64 6.61 -6.25
C ALA A 151 -13.49 7.75 -5.67
N LYS A 152 -13.12 8.29 -4.51
CA LYS A 152 -13.79 9.46 -3.90
C LYS A 152 -13.52 10.76 -4.65
N LEU A 153 -12.37 10.91 -5.28
CA LEU A 153 -12.01 12.11 -6.07
C LEU A 153 -12.67 12.13 -7.45
N ILE A 154 -13.05 10.99 -7.99
CA ILE A 154 -13.68 10.85 -9.33
C ILE A 154 -15.21 11.10 -9.27
N VAL A 155 -15.78 11.47 -8.15
CA VAL A 155 -17.20 11.86 -8.08
C VAL A 155 -17.45 12.99 -9.08
N ALA A 156 -18.37 12.74 -10.02
CA ALA A 156 -18.72 13.72 -11.06
C ALA A 156 -19.05 15.08 -10.42
N PRO A 157 -18.52 16.19 -10.96
CA PRO A 157 -18.81 17.50 -10.41
C PRO A 157 -20.32 17.73 -10.45
N GLU A 158 -20.92 17.98 -9.30
CA GLU A 158 -22.32 18.40 -9.22
C GLU A 158 -22.48 19.70 -10.02
N ILE A 159 -23.50 19.72 -10.89
CA ILE A 159 -23.82 20.91 -11.66
C ILE A 159 -24.12 22.02 -10.67
N THR A 160 -23.28 23.04 -10.63
CA THR A 160 -23.49 24.17 -9.72
C THR A 160 -24.80 24.87 -10.05
N PRO A 161 -25.47 25.45 -9.03
CA PRO A 161 -26.73 26.20 -9.26
C PRO A 161 -26.61 27.29 -10.33
N LEU A 162 -25.39 27.83 -10.53
CA LEU A 162 -25.10 28.82 -11.56
C LEU A 162 -25.10 28.20 -12.96
N GLN A 163 -24.52 27.00 -13.12
CA GLN A 163 -24.51 26.28 -14.40
C GLN A 163 -25.91 25.80 -14.80
N SER A 164 -26.79 25.50 -13.83
CA SER A 164 -28.18 25.12 -14.12
C SER A 164 -29.03 26.29 -14.59
N LYS A 165 -28.67 27.55 -14.26
CA LYS A 165 -29.38 28.76 -14.70
C LYS A 165 -28.90 29.33 -16.03
N LEU A 166 -27.77 28.83 -16.56
CA LEU A 166 -27.17 29.25 -17.84
C LEU A 166 -27.54 28.32 -19.00
N LYS A 167 -28.35 27.30 -18.79
CA LYS A 167 -29.01 26.47 -19.80
C LYS A 167 -30.43 26.91 -19.99
#